data_3683873c066300f716df9139669e6ab8
#
_entry.id   3683873c066300f716df9139669e6ab8
#
_cell.length_a   1.000
_cell.length_b   1.000
_cell.length_c   1.000
_cell.angle_alpha   90.00
_cell.angle_beta   90.00
_cell.angle_gamma   90.00
#
_symmetry.space_group_name_H-M   'P 1'
#
loop_
_entity.id
_entity.type
_entity.pdbx_description
1 polymer ?
#
loop_
_entity_poly.entity_id
_entity_poly.type
_entity_poly.pdbx_seq_one_letter_code
_entity_poly.pdbx_strand_id
1 'polypeptide(L)'
;EHGGLSHSVVRYALHRLFIQRHGWSVKGLDPAGGSFNSSSPAGILKDQVPAFIQDLFEKRLHGKGMGLHELAVFAATIEHLIHNEAVGRLGLALNVFDILPTSTMSEIEADEVLDAYMMAYILGENLTNVTSQMAKDSTAEMPELYPAWNETQAFMRGMRADITAGTQSHEINFATLAKVAEAAGERFGSFQDKDCRDLKAKLVAMEDRGSGRVRLADFYRPALGGAWQFQESVSYLEQLGALDKSDAKDPRVIIPNYLMSQSNCIASSSFYSVCCMDECEALMGHLEAEIAGPEAPADRIASLISKLPSSSVNAPWTLSSTQVQRLNDIAASHGGTVPIHGRLFAQWMHHAYPRECEYPHLSGTTNPQTEAEWTDQGREATATHAEMLEYCSPSQQDGARDDLDLKEVDMPWSHEEELLIMRSSQPASSALMSVRNFMLLAALGSVLMGLVRMSKTAQPVKGSDNLHKQFV
;
A
#
# COMPACT_ATOMS: atom_id res chain seq x y z
N GLU A 1 -4.91 -18.05 -22.35
CA GLU A 1 -4.39 -16.75 -22.77
C GLU A 1 -3.72 -16.13 -21.57
N HIS A 2 -2.39 -15.98 -21.65
CA HIS A 2 -1.58 -15.48 -20.54
C HIS A 2 -1.67 -13.95 -20.52
N GLY A 3 -2.74 -13.41 -19.91
CA GLY A 3 -2.84 -12.00 -19.59
C GLY A 3 -1.87 -11.66 -18.48
N GLY A 4 -0.95 -10.72 -18.68
CA GLY A 4 -0.15 -10.17 -17.61
C GLY A 4 -1.02 -9.36 -16.64
N LEU A 5 -0.54 -9.15 -15.41
CA LEU A 5 -1.16 -8.31 -14.40
C LEU A 5 -1.21 -6.86 -14.90
N SER A 6 -2.36 -6.21 -14.77
CA SER A 6 -2.50 -4.79 -15.12
C SER A 6 -1.73 -3.91 -14.15
N HIS A 7 -1.52 -2.65 -14.53
CA HIS A 7 -0.84 -1.64 -13.73
C HIS A 7 -1.44 -1.50 -12.32
N SER A 8 -2.78 -1.44 -12.20
CA SER A 8 -3.47 -1.34 -10.91
C SER A 8 -3.27 -2.58 -10.03
N VAL A 9 -3.33 -3.77 -10.63
CA VAL A 9 -3.11 -5.03 -9.91
C VAL A 9 -1.66 -5.15 -9.42
N VAL A 10 -0.67 -4.72 -10.23
CA VAL A 10 0.74 -4.70 -9.81
C VAL A 10 0.94 -3.78 -8.61
N ARG A 11 0.39 -2.55 -8.65
CA ARG A 11 0.47 -1.60 -7.53
C ARG A 11 -0.13 -2.19 -6.27
N TYR A 12 -1.36 -2.67 -6.36
CA TYR A 12 -2.08 -3.27 -5.25
C TYR A 12 -1.29 -4.45 -4.64
N ALA A 13 -0.81 -5.36 -5.46
CA ALA A 13 -0.08 -6.53 -4.98
C ALA A 13 1.23 -6.14 -4.27
N LEU A 14 1.98 -5.17 -4.83
CA LEU A 14 3.23 -4.69 -4.21
C LEU A 14 2.96 -3.87 -2.94
N HIS A 15 1.96 -2.99 -2.95
CA HIS A 15 1.57 -2.24 -1.76
C HIS A 15 1.26 -3.19 -0.60
N ARG A 16 0.39 -4.16 -0.81
CA ARG A 16 0.05 -5.17 0.20
C ARG A 16 1.27 -5.96 0.68
N LEU A 17 2.11 -6.40 -0.25
CA LEU A 17 3.33 -7.14 0.09
C LEU A 17 4.20 -6.37 1.07
N PHE A 18 4.46 -5.10 0.79
CA PHE A 18 5.37 -4.27 1.59
C PHE A 18 4.75 -3.82 2.90
N ILE A 19 3.48 -3.43 2.90
CA ILE A 19 2.76 -3.07 4.13
C ILE A 19 2.65 -4.27 5.07
N GLN A 20 2.19 -5.43 4.60
CA GLN A 20 2.00 -6.60 5.45
C GLN A 20 3.31 -7.17 5.99
N ARG A 21 4.36 -7.12 5.19
CA ARG A 21 5.62 -7.76 5.55
C ARG A 21 6.51 -6.88 6.42
N HIS A 22 6.53 -5.58 6.14
CA HIS A 22 7.51 -4.65 6.72
C HIS A 22 6.89 -3.35 7.27
N GLY A 23 5.61 -3.09 7.06
CA GLY A 23 5.00 -1.78 7.32
C GLY A 23 5.45 -0.70 6.33
N TRP A 24 6.03 -1.06 5.19
CA TRP A 24 6.54 -0.08 4.22
C TRP A 24 5.44 0.41 3.29
N SER A 25 5.12 1.68 3.40
CA SER A 25 4.33 2.42 2.41
C SER A 25 5.27 3.02 1.37
N VAL A 26 5.32 2.42 0.19
CA VAL A 26 6.21 2.83 -0.91
C VAL A 26 5.46 3.79 -1.82
N LYS A 27 6.01 4.99 -2.03
CA LYS A 27 5.39 6.04 -2.87
C LYS A 27 5.12 5.52 -4.28
N GLY A 28 3.97 5.88 -4.82
CA GLY A 28 3.54 5.41 -6.12
C GLY A 28 2.93 4.00 -6.16
N LEU A 29 2.93 3.26 -5.04
CA LEU A 29 2.21 1.99 -4.91
C LEU A 29 0.86 2.13 -4.20
N ASP A 30 0.61 3.24 -3.52
CA ASP A 30 -0.64 3.49 -2.81
C ASP A 30 -1.86 3.36 -3.75
N PRO A 31 -2.79 2.45 -3.49
CA PRO A 31 -3.97 2.25 -4.33
C PRO A 31 -4.99 3.39 -4.24
N ALA A 32 -5.04 4.14 -3.13
CA ALA A 32 -6.00 5.23 -2.88
C ALA A 32 -5.47 6.62 -3.28
N GLY A 33 -4.16 6.77 -3.52
CA GLY A 33 -3.52 8.06 -3.76
C GLY A 33 -3.95 8.74 -5.08
N GLY A 34 -4.07 10.08 -5.05
CA GLY A 34 -4.38 10.90 -6.25
C GLY A 34 -3.36 10.77 -7.39
N SER A 35 -2.15 10.28 -7.10
CA SER A 35 -1.13 9.91 -8.08
C SER A 35 -1.43 8.60 -8.82
N PHE A 36 -2.52 7.91 -8.49
CA PHE A 36 -2.88 6.62 -9.09
C PHE A 36 -2.95 6.66 -10.63
N ASN A 37 -3.39 7.77 -11.21
CA ASN A 37 -3.54 7.91 -12.66
C ASN A 37 -2.30 8.48 -13.36
N SER A 38 -1.31 9.03 -12.67
CA SER A 38 -0.23 9.80 -13.27
C SER A 38 1.16 9.22 -13.06
N SER A 39 1.37 8.38 -12.04
CA SER A 39 2.69 7.84 -11.70
C SER A 39 2.76 6.34 -12.00
N SER A 40 3.70 5.94 -12.84
CA SER A 40 4.04 4.53 -12.97
C SER A 40 4.70 4.02 -11.70
N PRO A 41 4.40 2.78 -11.23
CA PRO A 41 5.18 2.14 -10.17
C PRO A 41 6.67 2.08 -10.47
N ALA A 42 7.06 1.98 -11.75
CA ALA A 42 8.45 2.01 -12.17
C ALA A 42 9.09 3.40 -12.01
N GLY A 43 8.30 4.46 -11.82
CA GLY A 43 8.79 5.81 -11.50
C GLY A 43 9.59 5.87 -10.20
N ILE A 44 9.34 4.95 -9.25
CA ILE A 44 10.12 4.78 -8.01
C ILE A 44 11.59 4.49 -8.33
N LEU A 45 11.83 3.79 -9.43
CA LEU A 45 13.17 3.40 -9.86
C LEU A 45 13.95 4.54 -10.53
N LYS A 46 13.29 5.69 -10.79
CA LYS A 46 13.92 6.83 -11.44
C LYS A 46 15.16 7.26 -10.64
N ASP A 47 16.27 7.41 -11.36
CA ASP A 47 17.58 7.81 -10.81
C ASP A 47 18.24 6.77 -9.85
N GLN A 48 17.56 5.66 -9.55
CA GLN A 48 18.05 4.60 -8.65
C GLN A 48 18.55 3.37 -9.39
N VAL A 49 18.06 3.13 -10.59
CA VAL A 49 18.47 2.02 -11.46
C VAL A 49 18.77 2.53 -12.87
N PRO A 50 19.55 1.77 -13.69
CA PRO A 50 19.75 2.13 -15.08
C PRO A 50 18.44 2.33 -15.85
N ALA A 51 18.38 3.38 -16.68
CA ALA A 51 17.17 3.78 -17.41
C ALA A 51 16.56 2.64 -18.23
N PHE A 52 17.36 1.69 -18.74
CA PHE A 52 16.83 0.55 -19.48
C PHE A 52 16.00 -0.42 -18.63
N ILE A 53 16.30 -0.54 -17.33
CA ILE A 53 15.51 -1.36 -16.39
C ILE A 53 14.18 -0.67 -16.13
N GLN A 54 14.19 0.64 -15.85
CA GLN A 54 12.97 1.43 -15.71
C GLN A 54 12.10 1.31 -16.97
N ASP A 55 12.68 1.51 -18.15
CA ASP A 55 12.01 1.37 -19.43
C ASP A 55 11.42 -0.05 -19.65
N LEU A 56 12.12 -1.08 -19.19
CA LEU A 56 11.62 -2.46 -19.28
C LEU A 56 10.36 -2.64 -18.46
N PHE A 57 10.33 -2.16 -17.21
CA PHE A 57 9.14 -2.23 -16.36
C PHE A 57 8.00 -1.38 -16.93
N GLU A 58 8.29 -0.15 -17.40
CA GLU A 58 7.29 0.73 -18.04
C GLU A 58 6.65 0.06 -19.27
N LYS A 59 7.45 -0.50 -20.16
CA LYS A 59 6.93 -1.22 -21.35
C LYS A 59 6.08 -2.43 -20.99
N ARG A 60 6.41 -3.12 -19.90
CA ARG A 60 5.62 -4.25 -19.40
C ARG A 60 4.30 -3.78 -18.79
N LEU A 61 4.33 -2.73 -17.98
CA LEU A 61 3.15 -2.17 -17.32
C LEU A 61 2.15 -1.59 -18.34
N HIS A 62 2.62 -0.82 -19.36
CA HIS A 62 1.76 -0.14 -20.32
C HIS A 62 1.36 -0.98 -21.56
N GLY A 63 1.97 -2.14 -21.77
CA GLY A 63 1.76 -2.89 -22.99
C GLY A 63 1.13 -4.26 -22.82
N LYS A 64 1.87 -5.21 -22.28
CA LYS A 64 1.48 -6.64 -22.23
C LYS A 64 1.06 -7.11 -20.84
N GLY A 65 1.10 -6.24 -19.83
CA GLY A 65 1.00 -6.60 -18.42
C GLY A 65 2.29 -7.25 -17.90
N MET A 66 2.37 -7.44 -16.60
CA MET A 66 3.51 -8.00 -15.89
C MET A 66 3.19 -9.43 -15.44
N GLY A 67 4.07 -10.38 -15.73
CA GLY A 67 3.96 -11.74 -15.21
C GLY A 67 4.40 -11.84 -13.76
N LEU A 68 4.09 -12.95 -13.08
CA LEU A 68 4.47 -13.17 -11.68
C LEU A 68 5.99 -13.13 -11.46
N HIS A 69 6.76 -13.61 -12.45
CA HIS A 69 8.23 -13.56 -12.36
C HIS A 69 8.75 -12.12 -12.41
N GLU A 70 8.25 -11.32 -13.35
CA GLU A 70 8.63 -9.90 -13.45
C GLU A 70 8.18 -9.11 -12.21
N LEU A 71 7.00 -9.42 -11.65
CA LEU A 71 6.51 -8.83 -10.40
C LEU A 71 7.45 -9.14 -9.23
N ALA A 72 7.90 -10.40 -9.11
CA ALA A 72 8.84 -10.80 -8.06
C ALA A 72 10.20 -10.10 -8.21
N VAL A 73 10.71 -9.98 -9.44
CA VAL A 73 11.95 -9.24 -9.71
C VAL A 73 11.78 -7.75 -9.38
N PHE A 74 10.62 -7.16 -9.67
CA PHE A 74 10.34 -5.77 -9.35
C PHE A 74 10.26 -5.55 -7.82
N ALA A 75 9.56 -6.44 -7.10
CA ALA A 75 9.52 -6.41 -5.64
C ALA A 75 10.93 -6.49 -5.03
N ALA A 76 11.74 -7.47 -5.45
CA ALA A 76 13.12 -7.62 -4.99
C ALA A 76 14.01 -6.41 -5.33
N THR A 77 13.74 -5.73 -6.45
CA THR A 77 14.46 -4.50 -6.81
C THR A 77 14.14 -3.38 -5.82
N ILE A 78 12.87 -3.19 -5.46
CA ILE A 78 12.46 -2.18 -4.47
C ILE A 78 13.05 -2.51 -3.09
N GLU A 79 12.96 -3.77 -2.63
CA GLU A 79 13.60 -4.20 -1.37
C GLU A 79 15.10 -3.90 -1.37
N HIS A 80 15.79 -4.20 -2.46
CA HIS A 80 17.22 -3.91 -2.59
C HIS A 80 17.54 -2.42 -2.51
N LEU A 81 16.71 -1.56 -3.10
CA LEU A 81 16.88 -0.10 -3.00
C LEU A 81 16.71 0.39 -1.55
N ILE A 82 15.73 -0.13 -0.83
CA ILE A 82 15.50 0.19 0.60
C ILE A 82 16.71 -0.23 1.44
N HIS A 83 17.22 -1.45 1.22
CA HIS A 83 18.42 -1.93 1.91
C HIS A 83 19.67 -1.11 1.58
N ASN A 84 19.86 -0.74 0.31
CA ASN A 84 20.99 0.13 -0.08
C ASN A 84 20.93 1.50 0.58
N GLU A 85 19.73 2.08 0.71
CA GLU A 85 19.56 3.35 1.44
C GLU A 85 19.88 3.20 2.92
N ALA A 86 19.45 2.11 3.56
CA ALA A 86 19.78 1.82 4.95
C ALA A 86 21.31 1.71 5.17
N VAL A 87 22.00 0.97 4.29
CA VAL A 87 23.46 0.84 4.32
C VAL A 87 24.14 2.17 4.05
N GLY A 88 23.63 2.97 3.11
CA GLY A 88 24.13 4.33 2.82
C GLY A 88 24.00 5.26 4.03
N ARG A 89 22.85 5.27 4.70
CA ARG A 89 22.60 6.05 5.94
C ARG A 89 23.54 5.60 7.06
N LEU A 90 23.76 4.30 7.21
CA LEU A 90 24.73 3.78 8.17
C LEU A 90 26.16 4.28 7.87
N GLY A 91 26.54 4.34 6.59
CA GLY A 91 27.83 4.90 6.19
C GLY A 91 27.98 6.38 6.59
N LEU A 92 26.90 7.17 6.48
CA LEU A 92 26.88 8.54 6.97
C LEU A 92 26.99 8.61 8.51
N ALA A 93 26.30 7.72 9.23
CA ALA A 93 26.40 7.65 10.70
C ALA A 93 27.81 7.33 11.17
N LEU A 94 28.54 6.42 10.50
CA LEU A 94 29.97 6.18 10.78
C LEU A 94 30.82 7.43 10.56
N ASN A 95 30.58 8.15 9.46
CA ASN A 95 31.33 9.38 9.15
C ASN A 95 31.14 10.46 10.22
N VAL A 96 29.95 10.56 10.85
CA VAL A 96 29.64 11.47 11.96
C VAL A 96 30.63 11.26 13.13
N PHE A 97 31.06 10.02 13.37
CA PHE A 97 31.99 9.67 14.44
C PHE A 97 33.43 9.44 13.99
N ASP A 98 33.79 9.83 12.75
CA ASP A 98 35.11 9.64 12.15
C ASP A 98 35.58 8.17 12.14
N ILE A 99 34.66 7.21 12.07
CA ILE A 99 34.94 5.78 12.05
C ILE A 99 35.06 5.32 10.60
N LEU A 100 36.21 4.70 10.26
CA LEU A 100 36.42 4.15 8.93
C LEU A 100 35.65 2.84 8.76
N PRO A 101 35.04 2.57 7.57
CA PRO A 101 34.34 1.32 7.31
C PRO A 101 35.19 0.05 7.45
N THR A 102 36.52 0.19 7.40
CA THR A 102 37.47 -0.91 7.56
C THR A 102 37.88 -1.17 9.01
N SER A 103 37.49 -0.28 9.94
CA SER A 103 37.86 -0.40 11.36
C SER A 103 36.91 -1.36 12.09
N THR A 104 37.46 -2.02 13.11
CA THR A 104 36.65 -2.64 14.15
C THR A 104 36.32 -1.62 15.23
N MET A 105 35.20 -1.76 15.88
CA MET A 105 34.70 -0.85 16.90
C MET A 105 34.26 -1.61 18.16
N SER A 106 34.28 -0.92 19.27
CA SER A 106 33.73 -1.40 20.53
C SER A 106 32.19 -1.41 20.49
N GLU A 107 31.57 -2.13 21.43
CA GLU A 107 30.11 -2.12 21.54
C GLU A 107 29.54 -0.71 21.80
N ILE A 108 30.26 0.12 22.56
CA ILE A 108 29.83 1.50 22.85
C ILE A 108 29.83 2.34 21.59
N GLU A 109 30.90 2.29 20.79
CA GLU A 109 30.99 3.02 19.53
C GLU A 109 29.93 2.53 18.53
N ALA A 110 29.70 1.21 18.46
CA ALA A 110 28.66 0.64 17.62
C ALA A 110 27.26 1.12 18.03
N ASP A 111 26.99 1.18 19.34
CA ASP A 111 25.70 1.67 19.85
C ASP A 111 25.51 3.17 19.58
N GLU A 112 26.56 4.02 19.73
CA GLU A 112 26.51 5.44 19.35
C GLU A 112 26.20 5.63 17.85
N VAL A 113 26.82 4.82 16.98
CA VAL A 113 26.57 4.84 15.53
C VAL A 113 25.13 4.40 15.22
N LEU A 114 24.63 3.34 15.85
CA LEU A 114 23.27 2.84 15.66
C LEU A 114 22.22 3.83 16.21
N ASP A 115 22.52 4.52 17.30
CA ASP A 115 21.64 5.56 17.85
C ASP A 115 21.51 6.74 16.88
N ALA A 116 22.64 7.24 16.33
CA ALA A 116 22.62 8.29 15.32
C ALA A 116 21.92 7.83 14.01
N TYR A 117 22.12 6.57 13.60
CA TYR A 117 21.42 5.98 12.47
C TYR A 117 19.89 5.97 12.68
N MET A 118 19.42 5.50 13.84
CA MET A 118 17.99 5.43 14.14
C MET A 118 17.37 6.81 14.38
N MET A 119 18.07 7.74 14.99
CA MET A 119 17.64 9.13 15.10
C MET A 119 17.38 9.73 13.72
N ALA A 120 18.35 9.64 12.81
CA ALA A 120 18.21 10.12 11.44
C ALA A 120 17.11 9.36 10.66
N TYR A 121 16.92 8.07 10.95
CA TYR A 121 15.86 7.24 10.34
C TYR A 121 14.47 7.71 10.77
N ILE A 122 14.27 7.99 12.06
CA ILE A 122 12.96 8.38 12.62
C ILE A 122 12.62 9.82 12.25
N LEU A 123 13.59 10.74 12.32
CA LEU A 123 13.35 12.15 12.02
C LEU A 123 13.40 12.48 10.53
N GLY A 124 13.83 11.53 9.67
CA GLY A 124 14.04 11.79 8.24
C GLY A 124 15.22 12.70 7.95
N GLU A 125 16.17 12.85 8.88
CA GLU A 125 17.29 13.78 8.78
C GLU A 125 18.44 13.25 7.93
N ASN A 126 19.17 14.19 7.31
CA ASN A 126 20.37 13.90 6.54
C ASN A 126 21.63 14.15 7.38
N LEU A 127 22.41 13.10 7.60
CA LEU A 127 23.64 13.14 8.42
C LEU A 127 24.87 13.77 7.73
N THR A 128 24.77 14.22 6.49
CA THR A 128 25.93 14.66 5.69
C THR A 128 26.75 15.78 6.34
N ASN A 129 26.11 16.71 7.05
CA ASN A 129 26.77 17.86 7.68
C ASN A 129 26.65 17.84 9.22
N VAL A 130 26.33 16.69 9.79
CA VAL A 130 26.15 16.53 11.24
C VAL A 130 27.52 16.18 11.87
N THR A 131 27.89 16.88 12.95
CA THR A 131 29.07 16.53 13.75
C THR A 131 28.70 15.52 14.83
N SER A 132 29.72 14.84 15.41
CA SER A 132 29.49 13.89 16.50
C SER A 132 28.84 14.53 17.74
N GLN A 133 29.16 15.80 18.01
CA GLN A 133 28.51 16.51 19.12
C GLN A 133 27.05 16.80 18.82
N MET A 134 26.72 17.29 17.61
CA MET A 134 25.33 17.52 17.20
C MET A 134 24.51 16.23 17.24
N ALA A 135 25.07 15.11 16.75
CA ALA A 135 24.37 13.82 16.80
C ALA A 135 24.09 13.37 18.23
N LYS A 136 25.06 13.56 19.15
CA LYS A 136 24.88 13.24 20.57
C LYS A 136 23.81 14.12 21.23
N ASP A 137 23.82 15.42 20.92
CA ASP A 137 22.84 16.37 21.47
C ASP A 137 21.42 16.02 20.95
N SER A 138 21.25 15.81 19.63
CA SER A 138 19.97 15.39 19.05
C SER A 138 19.51 14.03 19.59
N THR A 139 20.42 13.05 19.75
CA THR A 139 20.07 11.75 20.35
C THR A 139 19.61 11.89 21.80
N ALA A 140 20.18 12.84 22.55
CA ALA A 140 19.77 13.10 23.95
C ALA A 140 18.36 13.76 24.04
N GLU A 141 17.93 14.47 22.99
CA GLU A 141 16.59 15.08 22.89
C GLU A 141 15.51 14.07 22.40
N MET A 142 15.93 12.95 21.80
CA MET A 142 15.00 11.96 21.24
C MET A 142 13.90 11.47 22.20
N PRO A 143 14.13 11.22 23.49
CA PRO A 143 13.07 10.80 24.41
C PRO A 143 11.91 11.79 24.52
N GLU A 144 12.16 13.09 24.28
CA GLU A 144 11.11 14.12 24.27
C GLU A 144 10.37 14.18 22.94
N LEU A 145 11.07 13.92 21.83
CA LEU A 145 10.54 13.96 20.47
C LEU A 145 9.83 12.65 20.09
N TYR A 146 10.39 11.53 20.51
CA TYR A 146 9.90 10.19 20.21
C TYR A 146 9.84 9.32 21.47
N PRO A 147 8.68 9.19 22.13
CA PRO A 147 8.54 8.53 23.43
C PRO A 147 9.04 7.08 23.48
N ALA A 148 8.98 6.35 22.36
CA ALA A 148 9.49 4.97 22.24
C ALA A 148 11.01 4.88 22.00
N TRP A 149 11.77 5.96 22.22
CA TRP A 149 13.20 5.98 21.93
C TRP A 149 14.00 4.94 22.72
N ASN A 150 13.75 4.81 24.01
CA ASN A 150 14.46 3.85 24.86
C ASN A 150 14.21 2.40 24.40
N GLU A 151 13.00 2.07 24.01
CA GLU A 151 12.62 0.77 23.47
C GLU A 151 13.29 0.55 22.12
N THR A 152 13.37 1.58 21.27
CA THR A 152 14.07 1.54 19.97
C THR A 152 15.57 1.28 20.15
N GLN A 153 16.21 1.95 21.11
CA GLN A 153 17.60 1.67 21.44
C GLN A 153 17.78 0.21 21.91
N ALA A 154 16.90 -0.27 22.80
CA ALA A 154 16.95 -1.66 23.26
C ALA A 154 16.74 -2.65 22.13
N PHE A 155 15.83 -2.36 21.17
CA PHE A 155 15.60 -3.15 19.98
C PHE A 155 16.87 -3.23 19.12
N MET A 156 17.53 -2.11 18.84
CA MET A 156 18.76 -2.07 18.01
C MET A 156 19.92 -2.81 18.69
N ARG A 157 20.08 -2.68 20.01
CA ARG A 157 21.09 -3.40 20.78
C ARG A 157 20.85 -4.90 20.80
N GLY A 158 19.58 -5.32 20.92
CA GLY A 158 19.17 -6.72 20.81
C GLY A 158 19.52 -7.29 19.43
N MET A 159 19.18 -6.57 18.36
CA MET A 159 19.52 -6.97 16.99
C MET A 159 21.04 -7.10 16.78
N ARG A 160 21.82 -6.12 17.28
CA ARG A 160 23.28 -6.18 17.23
C ARG A 160 23.83 -7.43 17.96
N ALA A 161 23.36 -7.67 19.18
CA ALA A 161 23.76 -8.81 19.97
C ALA A 161 23.45 -10.15 19.27
N ASP A 162 22.25 -10.32 18.72
CA ASP A 162 21.84 -11.53 18.01
C ASP A 162 22.73 -11.78 16.77
N ILE A 163 22.99 -10.75 15.97
CA ILE A 163 23.82 -10.86 14.77
C ILE A 163 25.28 -11.13 15.15
N THR A 164 25.81 -10.47 16.18
CA THR A 164 27.19 -10.68 16.65
C THR A 164 27.38 -12.08 17.22
N ALA A 165 26.42 -12.60 18.00
CA ALA A 165 26.45 -13.96 18.55
C ALA A 165 26.48 -15.03 17.44
N GLY A 166 25.86 -14.77 16.29
CA GLY A 166 25.85 -15.65 15.12
C GLY A 166 27.13 -15.60 14.28
N THR A 167 28.05 -14.68 14.55
CA THR A 167 29.31 -14.54 13.81
C THR A 167 30.48 -15.21 14.54
N GLN A 168 31.38 -15.88 13.79
CA GLN A 168 32.53 -16.56 14.37
C GLN A 168 33.59 -15.63 14.96
N SER A 169 33.67 -14.39 14.50
CA SER A 169 34.72 -13.44 14.89
C SER A 169 34.38 -12.56 16.09
N HIS A 170 33.10 -12.47 16.46
CA HIS A 170 32.59 -11.50 17.46
C HIS A 170 33.05 -10.03 17.22
N GLU A 171 33.61 -9.75 16.06
CA GLU A 171 34.09 -8.41 15.70
C GLU A 171 32.91 -7.55 15.20
N ILE A 172 32.83 -6.35 15.75
CA ILE A 172 31.86 -5.35 15.28
C ILE A 172 32.59 -4.45 14.28
N ASN A 173 32.15 -4.53 13.03
CA ASN A 173 32.66 -3.72 11.92
C ASN A 173 31.47 -3.25 11.06
N PHE A 174 31.77 -2.47 10.02
CA PHE A 174 30.73 -1.96 9.11
C PHE A 174 29.82 -3.07 8.54
N ALA A 175 30.40 -4.19 8.11
CA ALA A 175 29.62 -5.29 7.54
C ALA A 175 28.65 -5.94 8.57
N THR A 176 29.06 -5.98 9.84
CA THR A 176 28.20 -6.43 10.95
C THR A 176 27.06 -5.44 11.16
N LEU A 177 27.36 -4.12 11.26
CA LEU A 177 26.34 -3.09 11.45
C LEU A 177 25.43 -2.94 10.23
N ALA A 178 25.90 -3.16 9.01
CA ALA A 178 25.07 -3.19 7.81
C ALA A 178 23.97 -4.27 7.91
N LYS A 179 24.32 -5.47 8.35
CA LYS A 179 23.32 -6.52 8.62
C LYS A 179 22.34 -6.15 9.73
N VAL A 180 22.79 -5.40 10.75
CA VAL A 180 21.91 -4.90 11.81
C VAL A 180 20.92 -3.88 11.22
N ALA A 181 21.39 -2.92 10.42
CA ALA A 181 20.55 -1.91 9.78
C ALA A 181 19.54 -2.52 8.81
N GLU A 182 19.95 -3.50 7.99
CA GLU A 182 19.06 -4.24 7.08
C GLU A 182 18.00 -5.01 7.87
N ALA A 183 18.40 -5.81 8.85
CA ALA A 183 17.47 -6.58 9.67
C ALA A 183 16.55 -5.70 10.54
N ALA A 184 17.04 -4.55 11.00
CA ALA A 184 16.22 -3.56 11.69
C ALA A 184 15.19 -2.98 10.74
N GLY A 185 15.56 -2.57 9.52
CA GLY A 185 14.63 -2.06 8.51
C GLY A 185 13.49 -3.04 8.22
N GLU A 186 13.79 -4.34 8.11
CA GLU A 186 12.77 -5.38 7.89
C GLU A 186 11.80 -5.56 9.06
N ARG A 187 12.24 -5.34 10.30
CA ARG A 187 11.48 -5.67 11.51
C ARG A 187 10.91 -4.44 12.22
N PHE A 188 11.35 -3.25 11.86
CA PHE A 188 10.99 -2.02 12.56
C PHE A 188 9.49 -1.72 12.46
N GLY A 189 8.84 -1.97 11.34
CA GLY A 189 7.39 -1.82 11.20
C GLY A 189 6.62 -2.68 12.21
N SER A 190 6.98 -3.96 12.35
CA SER A 190 6.36 -4.85 13.36
C SER A 190 6.69 -4.44 14.81
N PHE A 191 7.88 -3.89 15.05
CA PHE A 191 8.26 -3.35 16.35
C PHE A 191 7.43 -2.13 16.71
N GLN A 192 7.29 -1.18 15.79
CA GLN A 192 6.51 0.05 15.95
C GLN A 192 5.00 -0.20 16.04
N ASP A 193 4.49 -1.33 15.56
CA ASP A 193 3.06 -1.64 15.58
C ASP A 193 2.43 -1.63 16.98
N LYS A 194 3.24 -1.75 18.04
CA LYS A 194 2.79 -1.53 19.42
C LYS A 194 2.26 -0.10 19.61
N ASP A 195 2.99 0.90 19.11
CA ASP A 195 2.60 2.30 19.25
C ASP A 195 1.33 2.59 18.45
N CYS A 196 1.17 1.95 17.30
CA CYS A 196 -0.05 1.98 16.49
C CYS A 196 -1.26 1.39 17.24
N ARG A 197 -1.08 0.26 17.94
CA ARG A 197 -2.14 -0.32 18.79
C ARG A 197 -2.49 0.58 19.97
N ASP A 198 -1.52 1.21 20.60
CA ASP A 198 -1.75 2.15 21.68
C ASP A 198 -2.49 3.41 21.19
N LEU A 199 -2.14 3.91 19.98
CA LEU A 199 -2.86 5.01 19.32
C LEU A 199 -4.30 4.60 18.99
N LYS A 200 -4.50 3.40 18.42
CA LYS A 200 -5.83 2.83 18.17
C LYS A 200 -6.67 2.74 19.45
N ALA A 201 -6.07 2.28 20.55
CA ALA A 201 -6.76 2.16 21.82
C ALA A 201 -7.24 3.52 22.35
N LYS A 202 -6.44 4.58 22.20
CA LYS A 202 -6.84 5.96 22.56
C LYS A 202 -8.00 6.44 21.71
N LEU A 203 -7.98 6.22 20.39
CA LEU A 203 -9.06 6.60 19.48
C LEU A 203 -10.36 5.82 19.79
N VAL A 204 -10.26 4.52 20.04
CA VAL A 204 -11.42 3.70 20.42
C VAL A 204 -12.02 4.13 21.75
N ALA A 205 -11.20 4.64 22.70
CA ALA A 205 -11.70 5.19 23.97
C ALA A 205 -12.52 6.48 23.76
N MET A 206 -12.31 7.22 22.68
CA MET A 206 -13.04 8.43 22.29
C MET A 206 -14.13 8.17 21.22
N GLU A 207 -14.31 6.92 20.83
CA GLU A 207 -15.18 6.53 19.71
C GLU A 207 -16.66 6.87 19.96
N ASP A 208 -17.34 7.33 18.91
CA ASP A 208 -18.78 7.57 18.93
C ASP A 208 -19.55 6.27 18.65
N ARG A 209 -20.13 5.68 19.69
CA ARG A 209 -21.13 4.56 19.62
C ARG A 209 -20.65 3.30 18.89
N GLY A 210 -19.38 2.97 18.87
CA GLY A 210 -18.87 1.79 18.18
C GLY A 210 -18.87 1.90 16.65
N SER A 211 -18.87 3.11 16.12
CA SER A 211 -18.97 3.40 14.68
C SER A 211 -17.63 3.35 13.91
N GLY A 212 -16.51 3.11 14.60
CA GLY A 212 -15.17 3.29 14.03
C GLY A 212 -14.79 4.75 13.81
N ARG A 213 -15.52 5.70 14.43
CA ARG A 213 -15.35 7.15 14.24
C ARG A 213 -15.27 7.88 15.57
N VAL A 214 -14.46 8.94 15.60
CA VAL A 214 -14.32 9.86 16.73
C VAL A 214 -14.86 11.21 16.30
N ARG A 215 -15.76 11.83 17.08
CA ARG A 215 -16.22 13.20 16.81
C ARG A 215 -15.02 14.14 16.83
N LEU A 216 -14.93 15.06 15.90
CA LEU A 216 -13.80 15.99 15.81
C LEU A 216 -13.61 16.81 17.10
N ALA A 217 -14.69 17.13 17.80
CA ALA A 217 -14.64 17.75 19.12
C ALA A 217 -13.92 16.89 20.17
N ASP A 218 -14.18 15.58 20.17
CA ASP A 218 -13.56 14.64 21.12
C ASP A 218 -12.09 14.33 20.70
N PHE A 219 -11.80 14.35 19.41
CA PHE A 219 -10.47 14.21 18.83
C PHE A 219 -9.54 15.37 19.25
N TYR A 220 -10.02 16.62 19.25
CA TYR A 220 -9.21 17.78 19.64
C TYR A 220 -9.11 18.00 21.16
N ARG A 221 -9.97 17.39 21.95
CA ARG A 221 -10.01 17.62 23.41
C ARG A 221 -8.69 17.31 24.13
N PRO A 222 -7.96 16.22 23.81
CA PRO A 222 -6.64 15.97 24.40
C PRO A 222 -5.63 17.08 24.08
N ALA A 223 -5.60 17.58 22.84
CA ALA A 223 -4.69 18.63 22.40
C ALA A 223 -4.96 19.96 23.11
N LEU A 224 -6.23 20.33 23.28
CA LEU A 224 -6.63 21.48 24.08
C LEU A 224 -6.25 21.33 25.57
N GLY A 225 -6.10 20.10 26.05
CA GLY A 225 -5.58 19.77 27.39
C GLY A 225 -4.05 19.73 27.48
N GLY A 226 -3.33 20.03 26.38
CA GLY A 226 -1.87 20.09 26.33
C GLY A 226 -1.20 18.79 25.84
N ALA A 227 -1.97 17.80 25.33
CA ALA A 227 -1.37 16.67 24.68
C ALA A 227 -0.82 17.07 23.28
N TRP A 228 0.26 16.42 22.85
CA TRP A 228 0.87 16.68 21.55
C TRP A 228 0.18 15.94 20.39
N GLN A 229 -0.65 14.94 20.69
CA GLN A 229 -1.40 14.13 19.71
C GLN A 229 -2.75 14.78 19.36
N PHE A 230 -3.30 14.42 18.17
CA PHE A 230 -4.63 14.82 17.72
C PHE A 230 -4.77 16.32 17.46
N GLN A 231 -3.80 16.87 16.74
CA GLN A 231 -3.72 18.30 16.40
C GLN A 231 -3.85 18.59 14.90
N GLU A 232 -4.05 17.59 14.06
CA GLU A 232 -4.10 17.77 12.61
C GLU A 232 -5.24 18.72 12.22
N SER A 233 -4.96 19.65 11.29
CA SER A 233 -5.98 20.58 10.80
C SER A 233 -7.07 19.85 10.01
N VAL A 234 -8.28 20.39 10.00
CA VAL A 234 -9.43 19.82 9.26
C VAL A 234 -9.08 19.62 7.79
N SER A 235 -8.41 20.58 7.18
CA SER A 235 -7.99 20.48 5.78
C SER A 235 -6.97 19.37 5.53
N TYR A 236 -6.09 19.13 6.48
CA TYR A 236 -5.13 18.04 6.38
C TYR A 236 -5.79 16.68 6.60
N LEU A 237 -6.64 16.52 7.63
CA LEU A 237 -7.43 15.30 7.86
C LEU A 237 -8.30 14.93 6.64
N GLU A 238 -8.85 15.92 5.95
CA GLU A 238 -9.64 15.71 4.73
C GLU A 238 -8.77 15.15 3.60
N GLN A 239 -7.59 15.72 3.38
CA GLN A 239 -6.67 15.25 2.35
C GLN A 239 -6.07 13.86 2.65
N LEU A 240 -5.91 13.54 3.92
CA LEU A 240 -5.53 12.20 4.36
C LEU A 240 -6.64 11.16 4.15
N GLY A 241 -7.87 11.58 3.85
CA GLY A 241 -9.03 10.68 3.80
C GLY A 241 -9.50 10.20 5.17
N ALA A 242 -9.05 10.88 6.24
CA ALA A 242 -9.37 10.50 7.61
C ALA A 242 -10.64 11.20 8.15
N LEU A 243 -11.25 12.12 7.41
CA LEU A 243 -12.38 12.91 7.86
C LEU A 243 -13.69 12.54 7.17
N ASP A 244 -14.68 12.13 7.96
CA ASP A 244 -16.07 11.96 7.54
C ASP A 244 -16.85 13.26 7.76
N LYS A 245 -17.31 13.87 6.66
CA LYS A 245 -18.12 15.11 6.62
C LYS A 245 -19.57 14.84 6.23
N SER A 246 -20.06 13.62 6.32
CA SER A 246 -21.46 13.29 6.02
C SER A 246 -22.43 14.11 6.86
N ASP A 247 -22.07 14.44 8.10
CA ASP A 247 -22.67 15.50 8.88
C ASP A 247 -21.71 16.70 8.97
N ALA A 248 -21.97 17.74 8.21
CA ALA A 248 -21.14 18.95 8.19
C ALA A 248 -21.10 19.71 9.55
N LYS A 249 -22.08 19.47 10.44
CA LYS A 249 -22.15 20.10 11.77
C LYS A 249 -21.39 19.30 12.82
N ASP A 250 -21.18 18.02 12.58
CA ASP A 250 -20.53 17.10 13.50
C ASP A 250 -19.59 16.16 12.73
N PRO A 251 -18.51 16.69 12.12
CA PRO A 251 -17.55 15.88 11.39
C PRO A 251 -16.83 14.90 12.32
N ARG A 252 -16.46 13.75 11.77
CA ARG A 252 -15.84 12.66 12.53
C ARG A 252 -14.54 12.18 11.89
N VAL A 253 -13.55 11.87 12.72
CA VAL A 253 -12.32 11.21 12.28
C VAL A 253 -12.57 9.71 12.20
N ILE A 254 -12.27 9.11 11.03
CA ILE A 254 -12.41 7.68 10.77
C ILE A 254 -11.16 6.99 11.31
N ILE A 255 -11.33 6.14 12.32
CA ILE A 255 -10.21 5.53 13.08
C ILE A 255 -9.22 4.80 12.17
N PRO A 256 -9.59 3.81 11.34
CA PRO A 256 -8.61 3.10 10.52
C PRO A 256 -7.96 4.00 9.46
N ASN A 257 -8.72 4.91 8.83
CA ASN A 257 -8.14 5.84 7.86
C ASN A 257 -7.10 6.76 8.50
N TYR A 258 -7.36 7.26 9.73
CA TYR A 258 -6.40 8.07 10.46
C TYR A 258 -5.16 7.26 10.86
N LEU A 259 -5.32 6.04 11.38
CA LEU A 259 -4.20 5.17 11.77
C LEU A 259 -3.28 4.85 10.60
N MET A 260 -3.86 4.56 9.43
CA MET A 260 -3.11 4.19 8.23
C MET A 260 -2.61 5.42 7.44
N SER A 261 -2.98 6.64 7.87
CA SER A 261 -2.60 7.86 7.16
C SER A 261 -1.11 8.17 7.27
N GLN A 262 -0.60 8.91 6.29
CA GLN A 262 0.80 9.34 6.23
C GLN A 262 1.25 10.21 7.41
N SER A 263 0.31 10.81 8.15
CA SER A 263 0.61 11.57 9.37
C SER A 263 1.14 10.69 10.51
N ASN A 264 0.79 9.40 10.51
CA ASN A 264 1.23 8.44 11.53
C ASN A 264 2.39 7.56 11.06
N CYS A 265 2.96 7.85 9.89
CA CYS A 265 4.09 7.11 9.34
C CYS A 265 5.41 7.81 9.66
N ILE A 266 6.45 7.03 9.91
CA ILE A 266 7.83 7.52 9.97
C ILE A 266 8.33 7.67 8.53
N ALA A 267 8.50 8.92 8.09
CA ALA A 267 8.99 9.26 6.75
C ALA A 267 10.51 9.12 6.69
N SER A 268 11.00 7.89 6.77
CA SER A 268 12.43 7.58 6.82
C SER A 268 13.17 7.79 5.51
N SER A 269 12.47 7.98 4.39
CA SER A 269 13.02 8.04 3.05
C SER A 269 12.23 8.97 2.13
N SER A 270 12.86 9.40 1.02
CA SER A 270 12.18 10.15 -0.03
C SER A 270 11.18 9.31 -0.83
N PHE A 271 11.28 7.97 -0.79
CA PHE A 271 10.43 7.09 -1.59
C PHE A 271 9.63 6.05 -0.80
N TYR A 272 9.86 5.90 0.50
CA TYR A 272 9.02 5.06 1.37
C TYR A 272 8.91 5.63 2.78
N SER A 273 7.86 5.21 3.49
CA SER A 273 7.62 5.49 4.90
C SER A 273 7.32 4.20 5.65
N VAL A 274 7.57 4.16 6.95
CA VAL A 274 7.14 3.05 7.80
C VAL A 274 5.85 3.43 8.50
N CYS A 275 4.80 2.70 8.19
CA CYS A 275 3.44 2.94 8.67
C CYS A 275 2.97 1.83 9.61
N CYS A 276 1.80 2.00 10.21
CA CYS A 276 1.13 0.97 10.98
C CYS A 276 0.85 -0.27 10.13
N MET A 277 0.84 -1.44 10.76
CA MET A 277 0.44 -2.67 10.10
C MET A 277 -1.07 -2.65 9.85
N ASP A 278 -1.48 -2.96 8.62
CA ASP A 278 -2.88 -2.94 8.23
C ASP A 278 -3.61 -4.21 8.68
N GLU A 279 -4.49 -4.06 9.67
CA GLU A 279 -5.28 -5.17 10.19
C GLU A 279 -6.30 -5.69 9.17
N CYS A 280 -6.86 -4.81 8.31
CA CYS A 280 -7.83 -5.20 7.29
C CYS A 280 -7.21 -6.13 6.24
N GLU A 281 -5.94 -5.93 5.92
CA GLU A 281 -5.22 -6.78 4.98
C GLU A 281 -5.08 -8.23 5.46
N ALA A 282 -4.99 -8.45 6.78
CA ALA A 282 -5.00 -9.80 7.33
C ALA A 282 -6.38 -10.47 7.15
N LEU A 283 -7.47 -9.70 7.32
CA LEU A 283 -8.85 -10.16 7.07
C LEU A 283 -9.06 -10.48 5.58
N MET A 284 -8.61 -9.59 4.70
CA MET A 284 -8.67 -9.77 3.25
C MET A 284 -7.88 -10.98 2.78
N GLY A 285 -6.67 -11.18 3.30
CA GLY A 285 -5.84 -12.34 2.98
C GLY A 285 -6.50 -13.66 3.35
N HIS A 286 -7.23 -13.72 4.47
CA HIS A 286 -8.02 -14.89 4.84
C HIS A 286 -9.16 -15.14 3.85
N LEU A 287 -9.92 -14.10 3.48
CA LEU A 287 -11.00 -14.23 2.50
C LEU A 287 -10.50 -14.68 1.14
N GLU A 288 -9.39 -14.13 0.67
CA GLU A 288 -8.76 -14.52 -0.60
C GLU A 288 -8.33 -15.98 -0.62
N ALA A 289 -7.74 -16.46 0.47
CA ALA A 289 -7.33 -17.86 0.60
C ALA A 289 -8.53 -18.81 0.58
N GLU A 290 -9.63 -18.46 1.28
CA GLU A 290 -10.84 -19.29 1.36
C GLU A 290 -11.67 -19.23 0.07
N ILE A 291 -11.73 -18.07 -0.59
CA ILE A 291 -12.51 -17.88 -1.83
C ILE A 291 -11.75 -18.43 -3.02
N ALA A 292 -10.42 -18.27 -3.05
CA ALA A 292 -9.51 -18.67 -4.12
C ALA A 292 -9.95 -18.17 -5.53
N GLY A 293 -10.52 -16.95 -5.57
CA GLY A 293 -11.01 -16.32 -6.79
C GLY A 293 -11.29 -14.84 -6.60
N PRO A 294 -11.48 -14.07 -7.68
CA PRO A 294 -11.71 -12.62 -7.61
C PRO A 294 -13.10 -12.23 -7.11
N GLU A 295 -14.02 -13.18 -7.01
CA GLU A 295 -15.41 -12.95 -6.64
C GLU A 295 -16.04 -14.19 -6.01
N ALA A 296 -17.06 -14.00 -5.20
CA ALA A 296 -17.82 -15.09 -4.58
C ALA A 296 -19.32 -14.73 -4.42
N PRO A 297 -20.21 -15.73 -4.26
CA PRO A 297 -21.60 -15.49 -3.86
C PRO A 297 -21.68 -14.78 -2.50
N ALA A 298 -22.67 -13.90 -2.33
CA ALA A 298 -22.88 -13.12 -1.11
C ALA A 298 -23.03 -13.98 0.16
N ASP A 299 -23.74 -15.10 0.07
CA ASP A 299 -23.96 -16.05 1.17
C ASP A 299 -22.66 -16.72 1.62
N ARG A 300 -21.77 -17.05 0.68
CA ARG A 300 -20.44 -17.60 0.99
C ARG A 300 -19.60 -16.58 1.76
N ILE A 301 -19.54 -15.33 1.29
CA ILE A 301 -18.81 -14.25 1.97
C ILE A 301 -19.37 -14.02 3.36
N ALA A 302 -20.70 -13.90 3.50
CA ALA A 302 -21.37 -13.72 4.79
C ALA A 302 -21.02 -14.85 5.77
N SER A 303 -20.99 -16.10 5.30
CA SER A 303 -20.62 -17.26 6.13
C SER A 303 -19.13 -17.24 6.55
N LEU A 304 -18.22 -16.77 5.72
CA LEU A 304 -16.80 -16.64 6.07
C LEU A 304 -16.62 -15.51 7.10
N ILE A 305 -17.15 -14.33 6.82
CA ILE A 305 -17.06 -13.16 7.69
C ILE A 305 -17.65 -13.41 9.07
N SER A 306 -18.80 -14.09 9.18
CA SER A 306 -19.42 -14.40 10.49
C SER A 306 -18.52 -15.26 11.41
N LYS A 307 -17.53 -15.93 10.86
CA LYS A 307 -16.55 -16.79 11.58
C LYS A 307 -15.18 -16.15 11.74
N LEU A 308 -14.95 -14.99 11.14
CA LEU A 308 -13.66 -14.33 11.11
C LEU A 308 -13.56 -13.29 12.23
N PRO A 309 -12.74 -13.53 13.26
CA PRO A 309 -12.52 -12.55 14.32
C PRO A 309 -11.55 -11.45 13.87
N SER A 310 -11.65 -10.29 14.54
CA SER A 310 -10.65 -9.21 14.47
C SER A 310 -10.19 -8.81 15.87
N SER A 311 -9.38 -7.76 15.97
CA SER A 311 -8.98 -7.19 17.27
C SER A 311 -10.19 -6.62 18.05
N SER A 312 -11.27 -6.22 17.38
CA SER A 312 -12.46 -5.63 17.99
C SER A 312 -13.73 -6.46 17.84
N VAL A 313 -13.75 -7.47 16.97
CA VAL A 313 -14.92 -8.31 16.69
C VAL A 313 -14.64 -9.77 17.08
N ASN A 314 -15.40 -10.29 18.04
CA ASN A 314 -15.31 -11.70 18.45
C ASN A 314 -16.14 -12.59 17.50
N ALA A 315 -15.57 -13.72 17.07
CA ALA A 315 -16.27 -14.71 16.27
C ALA A 315 -16.74 -15.90 17.14
N PRO A 316 -17.87 -16.60 16.77
CA PRO A 316 -18.75 -16.26 15.66
C PRO A 316 -19.69 -15.09 15.99
N TRP A 317 -20.02 -14.28 15.00
CA TRP A 317 -20.93 -13.15 15.14
C TRP A 317 -21.99 -13.13 14.02
N THR A 318 -23.06 -12.37 14.25
CA THR A 318 -24.19 -12.31 13.32
C THR A 318 -24.15 -10.98 12.57
N LEU A 319 -24.13 -11.07 11.25
CA LEU A 319 -24.29 -9.91 10.38
C LEU A 319 -25.70 -9.32 10.54
N SER A 320 -25.79 -8.01 10.53
CA SER A 320 -27.09 -7.33 10.54
C SER A 320 -27.83 -7.53 9.21
N SER A 321 -29.15 -7.33 9.25
CA SER A 321 -29.98 -7.40 8.03
C SER A 321 -29.51 -6.41 6.96
N THR A 322 -29.06 -5.22 7.35
CA THR A 322 -28.55 -4.19 6.46
C THR A 322 -27.22 -4.62 5.82
N GLN A 323 -26.29 -5.22 6.59
CA GLN A 323 -25.04 -5.73 6.05
C GLN A 323 -25.29 -6.85 5.02
N VAL A 324 -26.19 -7.79 5.33
CA VAL A 324 -26.57 -8.85 4.38
C VAL A 324 -27.23 -8.27 3.13
N GLN A 325 -28.12 -7.29 3.30
CA GLN A 325 -28.79 -6.64 2.17
C GLN A 325 -27.78 -5.92 1.26
N ARG A 326 -26.88 -5.12 1.83
CA ARG A 326 -25.84 -4.41 1.06
C ARG A 326 -24.95 -5.38 0.28
N LEU A 327 -24.58 -6.51 0.87
CA LEU A 327 -23.79 -7.55 0.20
C LEU A 327 -24.56 -8.16 -1.00
N ASN A 328 -25.87 -8.37 -0.85
CA ASN A 328 -26.74 -8.83 -1.94
C ASN A 328 -26.91 -7.78 -3.03
N ASP A 329 -26.98 -6.49 -2.67
CA ASP A 329 -27.07 -5.37 -3.63
C ASP A 329 -25.78 -5.28 -4.47
N ILE A 330 -24.60 -5.46 -3.85
CA ILE A 330 -23.33 -5.56 -4.57
C ILE A 330 -23.38 -6.75 -5.52
N ALA A 331 -23.80 -7.92 -5.07
CA ALA A 331 -23.89 -9.11 -5.93
C ALA A 331 -24.86 -8.88 -7.10
N ALA A 332 -26.01 -8.26 -6.85
CA ALA A 332 -27.00 -7.96 -7.88
C ALA A 332 -26.44 -7.03 -8.98
N SER A 333 -25.64 -6.03 -8.61
CA SER A 333 -25.00 -5.11 -9.56
C SER A 333 -23.87 -5.74 -10.37
N HIS A 334 -23.34 -6.90 -9.92
CA HIS A 334 -22.21 -7.62 -10.55
C HIS A 334 -22.58 -9.00 -11.11
N GLY A 335 -23.87 -9.22 -11.45
CA GLY A 335 -24.29 -10.46 -12.10
C GLY A 335 -24.42 -11.67 -11.17
N GLY A 336 -24.62 -11.43 -9.87
CA GLY A 336 -24.90 -12.46 -8.87
C GLY A 336 -23.73 -12.83 -7.97
N THR A 337 -22.56 -12.25 -8.17
CA THR A 337 -21.37 -12.45 -7.34
C THR A 337 -20.79 -11.13 -6.87
N VAL A 338 -20.09 -11.13 -5.74
CA VAL A 338 -19.45 -9.96 -5.14
C VAL A 338 -17.97 -9.95 -5.52
N PRO A 339 -17.48 -8.94 -6.25
CA PRO A 339 -16.05 -8.74 -6.48
C PRO A 339 -15.35 -8.34 -5.17
N ILE A 340 -14.43 -9.18 -4.69
CA ILE A 340 -13.77 -8.92 -3.39
C ILE A 340 -12.67 -7.85 -3.44
N HIS A 341 -12.31 -7.37 -4.63
CA HIS A 341 -11.36 -6.28 -4.84
C HIS A 341 -12.03 -5.05 -5.48
N GLY A 342 -13.32 -4.86 -5.20
CA GLY A 342 -14.07 -3.67 -5.62
C GLY A 342 -14.23 -2.69 -4.45
N ARG A 343 -14.40 -1.40 -4.78
CA ARG A 343 -14.60 -0.33 -3.81
C ARG A 343 -15.84 -0.56 -2.94
N LEU A 344 -16.95 -1.03 -3.54
CA LEU A 344 -18.16 -1.32 -2.78
C LEU A 344 -17.96 -2.45 -1.76
N PHE A 345 -17.15 -3.46 -2.09
CA PHE A 345 -16.81 -4.51 -1.13
C PHE A 345 -15.87 -3.98 -0.03
N ALA A 346 -14.89 -3.17 -0.36
CA ALA A 346 -14.03 -2.52 0.65
C ALA A 346 -14.87 -1.63 1.61
N GLN A 347 -15.84 -0.88 1.07
CA GLN A 347 -16.79 -0.10 1.87
C GLN A 347 -17.65 -1.02 2.77
N TRP A 348 -18.07 -2.16 2.27
CA TRP A 348 -18.78 -3.16 3.06
C TRP A 348 -17.91 -3.75 4.18
N MET A 349 -16.63 -4.02 3.89
CA MET A 349 -15.66 -4.47 4.90
C MET A 349 -15.46 -3.43 6.00
N HIS A 350 -15.39 -2.13 5.66
CA HIS A 350 -15.37 -1.05 6.65
C HIS A 350 -16.61 -1.08 7.56
N HIS A 351 -17.79 -1.38 7.02
CA HIS A 351 -19.01 -1.50 7.83
C HIS A 351 -19.05 -2.78 8.68
N ALA A 352 -18.36 -3.83 8.26
CA ALA A 352 -18.25 -5.08 9.01
C ALA A 352 -17.18 -5.00 10.13
N TYR A 353 -16.08 -4.30 9.84
CA TYR A 353 -14.93 -4.10 10.72
C TYR A 353 -14.52 -2.62 10.79
N PRO A 354 -15.35 -1.77 11.43
CA PRO A 354 -15.21 -0.31 11.34
C PRO A 354 -13.96 0.24 12.05
N ARG A 355 -13.30 -0.55 12.88
CA ARG A 355 -12.08 -0.19 13.59
C ARG A 355 -10.81 -0.75 12.94
N GLU A 356 -10.95 -1.66 11.99
CA GLU A 356 -9.85 -2.33 11.30
C GLU A 356 -9.72 -1.92 9.85
N CYS A 357 -10.86 -1.86 9.12
CA CYS A 357 -10.86 -1.62 7.68
C CYS A 357 -11.10 -0.15 7.35
N GLU A 358 -10.27 0.43 6.50
CA GLU A 358 -10.42 1.80 6.04
C GLU A 358 -11.71 1.99 5.22
N TYR A 359 -12.31 3.19 5.35
CA TYR A 359 -13.35 3.61 4.43
C TYR A 359 -12.71 3.97 3.09
N PRO A 360 -13.12 3.33 1.98
CA PRO A 360 -12.51 3.56 0.67
C PRO A 360 -13.07 4.83 0.03
N HIS A 361 -12.22 5.83 -0.14
CA HIS A 361 -12.54 7.01 -0.91
C HIS A 361 -12.49 6.73 -2.41
N LEU A 362 -13.20 7.56 -3.20
CA LEU A 362 -13.09 7.51 -4.65
C LEU A 362 -11.70 7.98 -5.09
N SER A 363 -11.15 7.33 -6.09
CA SER A 363 -9.84 7.69 -6.64
C SER A 363 -9.76 9.15 -7.03
N GLY A 364 -8.73 9.84 -6.55
CA GLY A 364 -8.50 11.25 -6.81
C GLY A 364 -9.31 12.25 -5.97
N THR A 365 -10.12 11.78 -5.00
CA THR A 365 -10.82 12.67 -4.04
C THR A 365 -9.97 13.00 -2.82
N THR A 366 -8.96 12.18 -2.53
CA THR A 366 -7.97 12.37 -1.47
C THR A 366 -6.57 12.42 -2.06
N ASN A 367 -5.64 13.05 -1.37
CA ASN A 367 -4.23 13.11 -1.75
C ASN A 367 -3.37 12.99 -0.49
N PRO A 368 -3.24 11.77 0.09
CA PRO A 368 -2.46 11.53 1.30
C PRO A 368 -1.01 11.97 1.09
N GLN A 369 -0.54 12.85 1.95
CA GLN A 369 0.81 13.41 1.95
C GLN A 369 1.37 13.36 3.37
N THR A 370 2.68 13.28 3.50
CA THR A 370 3.34 13.47 4.80
C THR A 370 3.16 14.93 5.26
N GLU A 371 3.31 15.17 6.55
CA GLU A 371 3.24 16.53 7.11
C GLU A 371 4.25 17.47 6.45
N ALA A 372 5.47 16.99 6.20
CA ALA A 372 6.51 17.77 5.53
C ALA A 372 6.09 18.16 4.09
N GLU A 373 5.59 17.20 3.30
CA GLU A 373 5.12 17.47 1.93
C GLU A 373 3.93 18.45 1.89
N TRP A 374 3.08 18.41 2.90
CA TRP A 374 1.95 19.32 3.03
C TRP A 374 2.41 20.73 3.39
N THR A 375 3.34 20.85 4.35
CA THR A 375 3.89 22.11 4.82
C THR A 375 4.77 22.80 3.77
N ASP A 376 5.53 22.04 2.99
CA ASP A 376 6.33 22.55 1.87
C ASP A 376 5.49 23.26 0.80
N GLN A 377 4.17 22.96 0.73
CA GLN A 377 3.21 23.65 -0.13
C GLN A 377 2.65 24.92 0.50
N GLY A 378 3.15 25.35 1.65
CA GLY A 378 2.70 26.52 2.38
C GLY A 378 1.36 26.34 3.10
N ARG A 379 1.02 25.12 3.48
CA ARG A 379 -0.21 24.76 4.18
C ARG A 379 0.12 24.36 5.61
N GLU A 380 -0.80 24.61 6.54
CA GLU A 380 -0.65 24.22 7.93
C GLU A 380 -1.22 22.82 8.16
N ALA A 381 -0.37 21.89 8.63
CA ALA A 381 -0.80 20.54 8.99
C ALA A 381 -1.47 20.51 10.37
N THR A 382 -1.03 21.39 11.27
CA THR A 382 -1.54 21.49 12.64
C THR A 382 -2.68 22.49 12.72
N ALA A 383 -3.78 22.14 13.38
CA ALA A 383 -4.90 23.02 13.67
C ALA A 383 -4.51 24.12 14.65
N THR A 384 -4.99 25.33 14.42
CA THR A 384 -4.84 26.40 15.39
C THR A 384 -5.72 26.14 16.63
N HIS A 385 -5.34 26.71 17.77
CA HIS A 385 -6.16 26.63 18.99
C HIS A 385 -7.58 27.19 18.78
N ALA A 386 -7.74 28.21 17.92
CA ALA A 386 -9.04 28.77 17.57
C ALA A 386 -9.89 27.80 16.75
N GLU A 387 -9.29 27.11 15.77
CA GLU A 387 -9.94 26.07 14.98
C GLU A 387 -10.42 24.91 15.88
N MET A 388 -9.58 24.41 16.78
CA MET A 388 -9.97 23.34 17.71
C MET A 388 -11.13 23.76 18.63
N LEU A 389 -11.13 25.02 19.12
CA LEU A 389 -12.19 25.55 19.97
C LEU A 389 -13.51 25.71 19.21
N GLU A 390 -13.49 25.99 17.93
CA GLU A 390 -14.70 26.10 17.10
C GLU A 390 -15.53 24.83 17.17
N TYR A 391 -14.88 23.66 17.08
CA TYR A 391 -15.53 22.36 17.17
C TYR A 391 -15.86 21.92 18.60
N CYS A 392 -15.12 22.41 19.60
CA CYS A 392 -15.31 22.05 21.00
C CYS A 392 -16.30 22.95 21.75
N SER A 393 -16.87 23.98 21.11
CA SER A 393 -17.77 24.96 21.75
C SER A 393 -19.14 24.36 22.11
N PRO A 394 -19.75 24.72 23.24
CA PRO A 394 -21.00 24.12 23.75
C PRO A 394 -22.22 24.25 22.84
N SER A 395 -22.23 25.21 21.90
CA SER A 395 -23.32 25.44 20.95
C SER A 395 -23.58 24.30 19.96
N GLN A 396 -22.62 23.34 19.86
CA GLN A 396 -22.76 22.14 19.03
C GLN A 396 -23.07 20.88 19.86
N GLN A 397 -23.02 20.95 21.22
CA GLN A 397 -23.18 19.79 22.10
C GLN A 397 -24.63 19.54 22.54
N ASP A 398 -25.59 20.47 22.33
CA ASP A 398 -26.97 20.37 22.81
C ASP A 398 -27.97 19.70 21.84
N GLY A 399 -27.49 18.87 20.94
CA GLY A 399 -28.36 17.82 20.38
C GLY A 399 -28.48 16.69 21.38
N ALA A 400 -29.60 16.62 22.10
CA ALA A 400 -29.91 15.64 23.12
C ALA A 400 -29.31 14.28 22.80
N ARG A 401 -28.49 13.74 23.72
CA ARG A 401 -28.23 12.31 23.85
C ARG A 401 -29.56 11.64 24.25
N ASP A 402 -30.50 11.61 23.29
CA ASP A 402 -31.62 10.71 23.46
C ASP A 402 -31.06 9.27 23.35
N ASP A 403 -31.27 8.50 24.41
CA ASP A 403 -31.20 7.05 24.47
C ASP A 403 -32.25 6.42 23.51
N LEU A 404 -32.20 6.84 22.25
CA LEU A 404 -32.94 6.19 21.18
C LEU A 404 -32.12 4.99 20.77
N ASP A 405 -32.74 3.81 21.00
CA ASP A 405 -32.37 2.47 20.51
C ASP A 405 -31.18 2.50 19.54
N LEU A 406 -30.20 1.60 19.75
CA LEU A 406 -29.09 1.24 18.86
C LEU A 406 -29.62 0.91 17.44
N LYS A 407 -30.27 1.88 16.80
CA LYS A 407 -30.44 1.86 15.36
C LYS A 407 -29.01 1.90 14.80
N GLU A 408 -28.69 0.84 14.09
CA GLU A 408 -27.54 0.72 13.22
C GLU A 408 -27.15 2.11 12.72
N VAL A 409 -26.03 2.64 13.22
CA VAL A 409 -25.55 3.99 12.86
C VAL A 409 -25.55 4.01 11.35
N ASP A 410 -26.33 4.92 10.76
CA ASP A 410 -26.49 5.00 9.31
C ASP A 410 -25.16 5.55 8.74
N MET A 411 -24.18 4.62 8.64
CA MET A 411 -22.86 4.94 8.13
C MET A 411 -22.99 5.28 6.65
N PRO A 412 -22.28 6.32 6.15
CA PRO A 412 -22.39 6.78 4.77
C PRO A 412 -22.12 5.64 3.79
N TRP A 413 -22.98 5.53 2.78
CA TRP A 413 -22.86 4.53 1.71
C TRP A 413 -22.88 5.24 0.35
N SER A 414 -21.83 5.02 -0.44
CA SER A 414 -21.77 5.44 -1.84
C SER A 414 -22.00 4.24 -2.76
N HIS A 415 -22.74 4.46 -3.85
CA HIS A 415 -23.03 3.40 -4.84
C HIS A 415 -22.03 3.39 -6.02
N GLU A 416 -21.00 4.22 -5.97
CA GLU A 416 -19.99 4.28 -7.01
C GLU A 416 -19.00 3.12 -6.85
N GLU A 417 -18.80 2.37 -7.94
CA GLU A 417 -17.89 1.22 -7.96
C GLU A 417 -16.58 1.56 -8.67
N GLU A 418 -15.48 1.11 -8.09
CA GLU A 418 -14.17 1.08 -8.71
C GLU A 418 -13.60 -0.33 -8.55
N LEU A 419 -13.47 -1.05 -9.67
CA LEU A 419 -12.93 -2.40 -9.68
C LEU A 419 -11.42 -2.37 -9.94
N LEU A 420 -10.65 -2.96 -9.05
CA LEU A 420 -9.23 -3.18 -9.24
C LEU A 420 -8.96 -4.14 -10.41
N ILE A 421 -9.76 -5.19 -10.51
CA ILE A 421 -9.71 -6.18 -11.57
C ILE A 421 -10.91 -5.93 -12.48
N MET A 422 -10.69 -5.29 -13.63
CA MET A 422 -11.72 -5.25 -14.66
C MET A 422 -11.89 -6.67 -15.22
N ARG A 423 -13.11 -7.22 -15.15
CA ARG A 423 -13.46 -8.35 -15.98
C ARG A 423 -13.18 -7.95 -17.43
N SER A 424 -12.25 -8.63 -18.11
CA SER A 424 -12.28 -8.60 -19.57
C SER A 424 -13.68 -9.09 -19.92
N SER A 425 -14.56 -8.17 -20.33
CA SER A 425 -15.78 -8.56 -21.01
C SER A 425 -15.29 -9.50 -22.10
N GLN A 426 -15.52 -10.80 -21.93
CA GLN A 426 -15.35 -11.71 -23.06
C GLN A 426 -16.24 -11.10 -24.15
N PRO A 427 -15.66 -10.59 -25.25
CA PRO A 427 -16.52 -10.26 -26.35
C PRO A 427 -17.31 -11.53 -26.63
N ALA A 428 -18.59 -11.41 -26.83
CA ALA A 428 -19.43 -12.46 -27.35
C ALA A 428 -18.90 -12.86 -28.74
N SER A 429 -17.78 -13.56 -28.76
CA SER A 429 -16.94 -13.83 -29.94
C SER A 429 -17.08 -15.25 -30.47
N SER A 430 -18.13 -15.96 -30.09
CA SER A 430 -18.42 -17.19 -30.83
C SER A 430 -18.80 -16.90 -32.32
N ALA A 431 -19.48 -15.78 -32.60
CA ALA A 431 -19.86 -15.41 -33.95
C ALA A 431 -18.70 -14.86 -34.79
N LEU A 432 -17.85 -13.99 -34.21
CA LEU A 432 -16.70 -13.40 -34.94
C LEU A 432 -15.56 -14.39 -35.17
N MET A 433 -15.33 -15.32 -34.22
CA MET A 433 -14.35 -16.41 -34.44
C MET A 433 -14.83 -17.39 -35.48
N SER A 434 -16.15 -17.70 -35.57
CA SER A 434 -16.73 -18.49 -36.67
C SER A 434 -16.55 -17.82 -38.03
N VAL A 435 -16.80 -16.52 -38.15
CA VAL A 435 -16.66 -15.78 -39.40
C VAL A 435 -15.19 -15.71 -39.86
N ARG A 436 -14.26 -15.48 -38.93
CA ARG A 436 -12.81 -15.45 -39.22
C ARG A 436 -12.29 -16.83 -39.69
N ASN A 437 -12.72 -17.89 -39.01
CA ASN A 437 -12.35 -19.27 -39.41
C ASN A 437 -13.01 -19.66 -40.72
N PHE A 438 -14.24 -19.21 -40.98
CA PHE A 438 -14.90 -19.45 -42.27
C PHE A 438 -14.21 -18.71 -43.44
N MET A 439 -13.79 -17.46 -43.22
CA MET A 439 -13.00 -16.72 -44.22
C MET A 439 -11.63 -17.38 -44.52
N LEU A 440 -10.95 -17.88 -43.47
CA LEU A 440 -9.68 -18.59 -43.64
C LEU A 440 -9.84 -19.91 -44.40
N LEU A 441 -10.91 -20.66 -44.14
CA LEU A 441 -11.25 -21.90 -44.88
C LEU A 441 -11.64 -21.60 -46.32
N ALA A 442 -12.37 -20.53 -46.59
CA ALA A 442 -12.71 -20.09 -47.94
C ALA A 442 -11.47 -19.64 -48.74
N ALA A 443 -10.54 -18.92 -48.09
CA ALA A 443 -9.28 -18.53 -48.71
C ALA A 443 -8.38 -19.74 -49.02
N LEU A 444 -8.26 -20.71 -48.13
CA LEU A 444 -7.54 -21.97 -48.36
C LEU A 444 -8.19 -22.80 -49.49
N GLY A 445 -9.51 -22.86 -49.51
CA GLY A 445 -10.27 -23.54 -50.57
C GLY A 445 -10.03 -22.90 -51.96
N SER A 446 -9.96 -21.56 -52.05
CA SER A 446 -9.70 -20.85 -53.30
C SER A 446 -8.26 -21.05 -53.78
N VAL A 447 -7.27 -21.11 -52.91
CA VAL A 447 -5.87 -21.40 -53.23
C VAL A 447 -5.72 -22.86 -53.73
N LEU A 448 -6.35 -23.82 -53.08
CA LEU A 448 -6.37 -25.22 -53.50
C LEU A 448 -7.03 -25.40 -54.90
N MET A 449 -8.14 -24.70 -55.14
CA MET A 449 -8.84 -24.75 -56.42
C MET A 449 -8.01 -24.10 -57.53
N GLY A 450 -7.23 -23.04 -57.24
CA GLY A 450 -6.24 -22.43 -58.13
C GLY A 450 -5.12 -23.41 -58.53
N LEU A 451 -4.56 -24.11 -57.52
CA LEU A 451 -3.50 -25.11 -57.74
C LEU A 451 -4.00 -26.31 -58.59
N VAL A 452 -5.21 -26.79 -58.34
CA VAL A 452 -5.83 -27.87 -59.12
C VAL A 452 -6.12 -27.43 -60.54
N ARG A 453 -6.49 -26.18 -60.83
CA ARG A 453 -6.63 -25.62 -62.15
C ARG A 453 -5.29 -25.49 -62.87
N MET A 454 -4.23 -25.06 -62.23
CA MET A 454 -2.88 -24.97 -62.80
C MET A 454 -2.33 -26.37 -63.18
N SER A 455 -2.59 -27.40 -62.36
CA SER A 455 -2.15 -28.76 -62.63
C SER A 455 -2.90 -29.40 -63.80
N LYS A 456 -4.14 -28.99 -64.15
CA LYS A 456 -4.93 -29.47 -65.31
C LYS A 456 -4.58 -28.77 -66.62
N THR A 457 -3.90 -27.61 -66.57
CA THR A 457 -3.47 -26.91 -67.82
C THR A 457 -2.06 -27.26 -68.26
N ALA A 458 -1.32 -28.02 -67.47
CA ALA A 458 -0.02 -28.56 -67.86
C ALA A 458 -0.20 -29.87 -68.72
N GLN A 459 -0.62 -29.74 -69.98
CA GLN A 459 -0.47 -30.86 -70.96
C GLN A 459 0.96 -30.90 -71.49
N PRO A 460 1.54 -32.09 -71.61
CA PRO A 460 2.90 -32.23 -72.18
C PRO A 460 2.90 -31.97 -73.69
N VAL A 461 3.67 -30.99 -74.11
CA VAL A 461 4.03 -30.82 -75.53
C VAL A 461 4.97 -31.94 -75.87
N LYS A 462 4.48 -32.82 -76.79
CA LYS A 462 5.29 -33.86 -77.47
C LYS A 462 6.38 -33.22 -78.33
N GLY A 463 7.57 -33.77 -78.19
CA GLY A 463 8.77 -33.35 -78.85
C GLY A 463 8.73 -33.45 -80.38
N SER A 464 9.50 -32.64 -80.94
CA SER A 464 10.00 -32.86 -82.33
C SER A 464 11.50 -32.65 -82.27
N ASP A 465 12.19 -33.77 -82.56
CA ASP A 465 13.60 -33.77 -82.90
C ASP A 465 13.83 -32.90 -84.12
N ASN A 466 14.87 -32.11 -84.18
CA ASN A 466 15.89 -32.23 -85.26
C ASN A 466 16.96 -31.13 -85.20
N LEU A 467 18.13 -31.60 -85.28
CA LEU A 467 19.29 -31.17 -86.08
C LEU A 467 20.19 -30.03 -85.64
N HIS A 468 21.31 -30.50 -85.32
CA HIS A 468 22.59 -30.25 -86.00
C HIS A 468 23.30 -28.87 -85.82
N LYS A 469 24.51 -29.03 -85.27
CA LYS A 469 25.77 -28.44 -85.79
C LYS A 469 26.00 -26.91 -85.65
N GLN A 470 26.99 -26.53 -84.99
CA GLN A 470 28.36 -26.19 -85.43
C GLN A 470 28.97 -25.02 -84.67
N PHE A 471 30.25 -25.22 -84.31
CA PHE A 471 31.37 -24.27 -84.21
C PHE A 471 31.31 -23.22 -83.01
N VAL A 472 32.26 -23.01 -82.24
CA VAL A 472 33.73 -23.19 -82.15
C VAL A 472 34.08 -23.23 -80.72
#